data_573c526e1d1c61194566e01daa238ca7
#
_entry.id   573c526e1d1c61194566e01daa238ca7
#
_cell.length_a   1.000
_cell.length_b   1.000
_cell.length_c   1.000
_cell.angle_alpha   90.00
_cell.angle_beta   90.00
_cell.angle_gamma   90.00
#
_symmetry.space_group_name_H-M   'P 1'
#
loop_
_entity.id
_entity.type
_entity.pdbx_description
1 polymer ?
#
loop_
_entity_poly.entity_id
_entity_poly.type
_entity_poly.pdbx_seq_one_letter_code
_entity_poly.pdbx_strand_id
1 'polypeptide(L)' 'MPYITVESGVLSDSQKEELIKRLTELSSDIMKIPQEFFVTTIKEVPDKNFGFGGKTIDKVKAEYMQTHHKQ' A
#
# COMPACT_ATOMS: atom_id res chain seq x y z
N MET A 1 -19.47 8.65 6.45
CA MET A 1 -18.66 8.47 5.22
C MET A 1 -17.38 7.74 5.59
N PRO A 2 -17.23 6.50 5.16
CA PRO A 2 -16.05 5.72 5.55
C PRO A 2 -14.81 6.15 4.80
N TYR A 3 -13.66 6.05 5.47
CA TYR A 3 -12.37 6.38 4.89
C TYR A 3 -11.46 5.18 4.99
N ILE A 4 -10.83 4.83 3.88
CA ILE A 4 -9.84 3.76 3.83
C ILE A 4 -8.53 4.37 3.37
N THR A 5 -7.48 4.16 4.14
CA THR A 5 -6.18 4.71 3.79
C THR A 5 -5.16 3.59 3.72
N VAL A 6 -4.42 3.56 2.62
CA VAL A 6 -3.32 2.62 2.44
C VAL A 6 -2.03 3.43 2.42
N GLU A 7 -1.08 3.05 3.26
CA GLU A 7 0.24 3.64 3.21
C GLU A 7 1.21 2.58 2.72
N SER A 8 1.99 2.91 1.73
CA SER A 8 2.79 1.92 1.05
C SER A 8 3.97 2.57 0.37
N GLY A 9 4.92 1.76 -0.07
CA GLY A 9 5.93 2.23 -1.01
C GLY A 9 5.29 2.56 -2.33
N VAL A 10 6.12 2.93 -3.29
CA VAL A 10 5.63 3.35 -4.60
C VAL A 10 5.01 2.18 -5.34
N LEU A 11 3.85 2.39 -5.92
CA LEU A 11 3.10 1.39 -6.66
C LEU A 11 2.87 1.88 -8.08
N SER A 12 2.57 0.94 -8.97
CA SER A 12 2.20 1.32 -10.32
C SER A 12 0.78 1.90 -10.31
N ASP A 13 0.45 2.63 -11.38
CA ASP A 13 -0.88 3.21 -11.49
C ASP A 13 -1.95 2.13 -11.49
N SER A 14 -1.70 1.01 -12.15
CA SER A 14 -2.69 -0.05 -12.20
C SER A 14 -2.87 -0.73 -10.84
N GLN A 15 -1.79 -0.84 -10.07
CA GLN A 15 -1.90 -1.38 -8.71
C GLN A 15 -2.73 -0.46 -7.83
N LYS A 16 -2.51 0.84 -7.95
CA LYS A 16 -3.29 1.80 -7.16
C LYS A 16 -4.76 1.75 -7.52
N GLU A 17 -5.04 1.69 -8.81
CA GLU A 17 -6.42 1.62 -9.28
C GLU A 17 -7.10 0.36 -8.76
N GLU A 18 -6.41 -0.76 -8.82
CA GLU A 18 -6.93 -2.02 -8.36
C GLU A 18 -7.20 -2.01 -6.85
N LEU A 19 -6.26 -1.46 -6.09
CA LEU A 19 -6.43 -1.37 -4.64
C LEU A 19 -7.63 -0.52 -4.28
N ILE A 20 -7.75 0.63 -4.91
CA ILE A 20 -8.88 1.51 -4.63
C ILE A 20 -10.19 0.79 -4.94
N LYS A 21 -10.25 0.14 -6.09
CA LYS A 21 -11.46 -0.54 -6.51
C LYS A 21 -11.82 -1.68 -5.58
N ARG A 22 -10.86 -2.58 -5.33
CA ARG A 22 -11.16 -3.78 -4.57
C ARG A 22 -11.39 -3.50 -3.10
N LEU A 23 -10.62 -2.60 -2.51
CA LEU A 23 -10.83 -2.27 -1.11
C LEU A 23 -12.19 -1.62 -0.90
N THR A 24 -12.59 -0.76 -1.83
CA THR A 24 -13.90 -0.14 -1.75
C THR A 24 -15.00 -1.18 -1.87
N GLU A 25 -14.88 -2.09 -2.83
CA GLU A 25 -15.89 -3.13 -3.03
C GLU A 25 -16.01 -4.02 -1.79
N LEU A 26 -14.89 -4.46 -1.28
CA LEU A 26 -14.89 -5.35 -0.12
C LEU A 26 -15.47 -4.66 1.10
N SER A 27 -15.04 -3.44 1.35
CA SER A 27 -15.50 -2.71 2.52
C SER A 27 -16.98 -2.36 2.43
N SER A 28 -17.43 -2.00 1.24
CA SER A 28 -18.84 -1.72 1.00
C SER A 28 -19.69 -2.95 1.31
N ASP A 29 -19.21 -4.11 0.87
CA ASP A 29 -19.92 -5.35 1.09
C ASP A 29 -20.02 -5.70 2.57
N ILE A 30 -18.93 -5.55 3.29
CA ILE A 30 -18.89 -5.88 4.72
C ILE A 30 -19.69 -4.90 5.53
N MET A 31 -19.54 -3.62 5.25
CA MET A 31 -20.14 -2.56 6.06
C MET A 31 -21.58 -2.25 5.66
N LYS A 32 -22.01 -2.77 4.51
CA LYS A 32 -23.36 -2.51 3.99
C LYS A 32 -23.61 -1.04 3.74
N ILE A 33 -22.59 -0.36 3.21
CA ILE A 33 -22.67 1.05 2.85
C ILE A 33 -22.36 1.17 1.37
N PRO A 34 -23.13 1.93 0.59
CA PRO A 34 -22.87 2.06 -0.84
C PRO A 34 -21.45 2.54 -1.15
N GLN A 35 -20.88 2.03 -2.22
CA GLN A 35 -19.50 2.35 -2.60
C GLN A 35 -19.28 3.85 -2.79
N GLU A 36 -20.31 4.54 -3.25
CA GLU A 36 -20.15 5.97 -3.56
C GLU A 36 -19.91 6.83 -2.32
N PHE A 37 -20.10 6.28 -1.13
CA PHE A 37 -19.81 7.03 0.08
C PHE A 37 -18.40 6.82 0.61
N PHE A 38 -17.62 5.96 -0.03
CA PHE A 38 -16.27 5.63 0.45
C PHE A 38 -15.24 6.57 -0.13
N VAL A 39 -14.26 6.94 0.70
CA VAL A 39 -13.07 7.63 0.24
C VAL A 39 -11.90 6.68 0.46
N THR A 40 -11.23 6.29 -0.61
CA THR A 40 -10.08 5.40 -0.51
C THR A 40 -8.85 6.17 -0.99
N THR A 41 -7.85 6.26 -0.14
CA THR A 41 -6.66 7.06 -0.39
C THR A 41 -5.42 6.19 -0.31
N ILE A 42 -4.48 6.40 -1.20
CA ILE A 42 -3.19 5.72 -1.15
C ILE A 42 -2.12 6.78 -0.93
N LYS A 43 -1.36 6.59 0.14
CA LYS A 43 -0.24 7.46 0.46
C LYS A 43 1.04 6.72 0.13
N GLU A 44 1.76 7.20 -0.86
CA GLU A 44 3.02 6.60 -1.26
C GLU A 44 4.16 7.25 -0.52
N VAL A 45 5.02 6.43 0.05
CA VAL A 45 6.21 6.90 0.75
C VAL A 45 7.42 6.30 0.05
N PRO A 46 8.28 7.11 -0.55
CA PRO A 46 9.47 6.58 -1.21
C PRO A 46 10.36 5.82 -0.23
N ASP A 47 11.06 4.82 -0.73
CA ASP A 47 11.87 3.95 0.11
C ASP A 47 12.88 4.70 0.96
N LYS A 48 13.35 5.84 0.51
CA LYS A 48 14.35 6.60 1.24
C LYS A 48 13.76 7.44 2.37
N ASN A 49 12.44 7.47 2.46
CA ASN A 49 11.77 8.28 3.47
C ASN A 49 11.41 7.53 4.73
N PHE A 50 11.62 6.22 4.78
CA PHE A 50 11.31 5.47 5.99
C PHE A 50 12.23 4.27 6.08
N GLY A 51 12.27 3.67 7.26
CA GLY A 51 13.19 2.58 7.47
C GLY A 51 12.85 1.74 8.69
N PHE A 52 13.61 0.68 8.85
CA PHE A 52 13.54 -0.22 9.98
C PHE A 52 14.86 -0.15 10.74
N GLY A 53 14.78 -0.01 12.07
CA GLY A 53 15.97 -0.08 12.89
C GLY A 53 17.06 0.89 12.50
N GLY A 54 16.67 2.05 11.98
CA GLY A 54 17.64 3.06 11.60
C GLY A 54 18.19 2.93 10.19
N LYS A 55 17.76 1.91 9.44
CA LYS A 55 18.17 1.74 8.05
C LYS A 55 17.02 2.07 7.13
N THR A 56 17.31 2.80 6.05
CA THR A 56 16.26 3.11 5.07
C THR A 56 15.81 1.83 4.39
N ILE A 57 14.58 1.85 3.87
CA ILE A 57 13.98 0.67 3.28
C ILE A 57 14.76 0.16 2.07
N ASP A 58 15.33 1.07 1.28
CA ASP A 58 16.12 0.61 0.13
C ASP A 58 17.31 -0.23 0.57
N LYS A 59 17.94 0.11 1.71
CA LYS A 59 19.05 -0.69 2.22
C LYS A 59 18.56 -2.01 2.79
N VAL A 60 17.43 -2.02 3.45
CA VAL A 60 16.85 -3.25 3.98
C VAL A 60 16.53 -4.20 2.84
N LYS A 61 15.95 -3.69 1.76
CA LYS A 61 15.66 -4.50 0.59
C LYS A 61 16.94 -5.06 -0.04
N ALA A 62 17.99 -4.25 -0.11
CA ALA A 62 19.26 -4.71 -0.67
C ALA A 62 19.83 -5.85 0.17
N GLU A 63 19.77 -5.73 1.49
CA GLU A 63 20.25 -6.80 2.35
C GLU A 63 19.42 -8.06 2.21
N TYR A 64 18.12 -7.91 2.09
CA TYR A 64 17.26 -9.05 1.88
C TYR A 64 17.58 -9.75 0.57
N MET A 65 17.75 -8.99 -0.50
CA MET A 65 18.06 -9.56 -1.79
C MET A 65 19.41 -10.27 -1.77
N GLN A 66 20.39 -9.71 -1.06
CA GLN A 66 21.68 -10.35 -0.92
C GLN A 66 21.57 -11.71 -0.25
N THR A 67 20.68 -11.82 0.72
CA THR A 67 20.52 -13.05 1.48
C THR A 67 19.62 -14.05 0.79
N HIS A 68 18.66 -13.59 0.01
CA HIS A 68 17.63 -14.46 -0.56
C HIS A 68 17.62 -14.52 -2.07
N HIS A 69 18.60 -13.92 -2.72
CA HIS A 69 18.50 -13.75 -4.16
C HIS A 69 18.67 -15.03 -4.95
N LYS A 70 19.21 -16.03 -4.33
CA LYS A 70 19.47 -17.20 -5.10
C LYS A 70 18.33 -18.15 -5.02
N GLN A 71 17.24 -17.78 -5.15
CA GLN A 71 16.17 -18.70 -5.15
C GLN A 71 15.95 -19.39 -6.37
#